data_733b2aeedc2ceee09f4bfda3c6b45ad8
#
_entry.id   733b2aeedc2ceee09f4bfda3c6b45ad8
#
_cell.length_a   1.000
_cell.length_b   1.000
_cell.length_c   1.000
_cell.angle_alpha   90.00
_cell.angle_beta   90.00
_cell.angle_gamma   90.00
#
_symmetry.space_group_name_H-M   'P 1'
#
loop_
_entity.id
_entity.type
_entity.pdbx_description
1 polymer ?
#
loop_
_entity_poly.entity_id
_entity_poly.type
_entity_poly.pdbx_seq_one_letter_code
_entity_poly.pdbx_strand_id
1 'polypeptide(L)'
;MAKDDAASRQRAEKIAHANARYTLNLLRAFGDLLPKLERAYGQPARDAADERSQHAVAQLAVAQFLKQVRPDYLAPIAHQFVKLAQALNDLDNGIRVPIFDLAQKRSDPTVVWLARACVAVAVEIMRQCGHSRGRERAAKLVAKKHPGLEQLITESGSRRRSDSLSRRSDSLEKAIISRLERAIISWCENFSSHKIRNEVAAGVYDKLKAWASNLNSDQMESAADQLLQGAIADLSNPQRNSITSAELARMTAEEFIGWLGRSMPG
;
A
#
# COMPACT_ATOMS: atom_id res chain seq x y z
N MET A 1 55.26 -40.37 -5.41
CA MET A 1 55.09 -39.20 -6.29
C MET A 1 54.29 -39.48 -7.57
N ALA A 2 54.63 -40.50 -8.41
CA ALA A 2 53.93 -40.77 -9.66
C ALA A 2 52.44 -41.15 -9.55
N LYS A 3 52.02 -41.79 -8.47
CA LYS A 3 50.62 -42.20 -8.24
C LYS A 3 49.70 -41.00 -7.89
N ASP A 4 50.23 -39.99 -7.18
CA ASP A 4 49.44 -38.80 -6.80
C ASP A 4 49.20 -37.89 -8.00
N ASP A 5 50.14 -37.83 -8.93
CA ASP A 5 50.00 -37.07 -10.17
C ASP A 5 48.93 -37.64 -11.10
N ALA A 6 48.85 -38.98 -11.21
CA ALA A 6 47.82 -39.65 -12.01
C ALA A 6 46.41 -39.42 -11.45
N ALA A 7 46.25 -39.51 -10.11
CA ALA A 7 44.98 -39.25 -9.44
C ALA A 7 44.52 -37.77 -9.60
N SER A 8 45.47 -36.86 -9.54
CA SER A 8 45.18 -35.43 -9.74
C SER A 8 44.74 -35.09 -11.17
N ARG A 9 45.39 -35.68 -12.19
CA ARG A 9 45.01 -35.56 -13.60
C ARG A 9 43.58 -36.16 -13.84
N GLN A 10 43.31 -37.31 -13.30
CA GLN A 10 42.00 -37.93 -13.46
C GLN A 10 40.85 -37.12 -12.79
N ARG A 11 41.11 -36.44 -11.66
CA ARG A 11 40.19 -35.49 -11.04
C ARG A 11 39.97 -34.26 -11.89
N ALA A 12 41.02 -33.69 -12.45
CA ALA A 12 40.95 -32.53 -13.32
C ALA A 12 40.13 -32.82 -14.60
N GLU A 13 40.34 -33.99 -15.21
CA GLU A 13 39.56 -34.42 -16.38
C GLU A 13 38.08 -34.60 -16.04
N LYS A 14 37.74 -35.22 -14.92
CA LYS A 14 36.35 -35.35 -14.45
C LYS A 14 35.67 -34.01 -14.24
N ILE A 15 36.37 -33.04 -13.63
CA ILE A 15 35.87 -31.65 -13.43
C ILE A 15 35.67 -30.96 -14.77
N ALA A 16 36.61 -31.08 -15.71
CA ALA A 16 36.52 -30.50 -17.04
C ALA A 16 35.33 -31.08 -17.82
N HIS A 17 35.13 -32.37 -17.78
CA HIS A 17 33.95 -33.04 -18.39
C HIS A 17 32.62 -32.59 -17.73
N ALA A 18 32.57 -32.50 -16.41
CA ALA A 18 31.39 -32.01 -15.71
C ALA A 18 31.04 -30.56 -16.08
N ASN A 19 32.07 -29.68 -16.15
CA ASN A 19 31.89 -28.29 -16.56
C ASN A 19 31.46 -28.17 -18.01
N ALA A 20 32.03 -28.96 -18.93
CA ALA A 20 31.61 -28.98 -20.32
C ALA A 20 30.15 -29.40 -20.51
N ARG A 21 29.73 -30.48 -19.80
CA ARG A 21 28.32 -30.89 -19.78
C ARG A 21 27.39 -29.80 -19.22
N TYR A 22 27.79 -29.16 -18.14
CA TYR A 22 27.01 -28.07 -17.56
C TYR A 22 26.85 -26.89 -18.53
N THR A 23 27.95 -26.49 -19.19
CA THR A 23 27.94 -25.42 -20.19
C THR A 23 27.03 -25.75 -21.37
N LEU A 24 27.08 -26.99 -21.89
CA LEU A 24 26.21 -27.44 -22.96
C LEU A 24 24.73 -27.45 -22.54
N ASN A 25 24.41 -27.91 -21.34
CA ASN A 25 23.06 -27.87 -20.82
C ASN A 25 22.54 -26.44 -20.65
N LEU A 26 23.39 -25.55 -20.17
CA LEU A 26 23.09 -24.12 -20.03
C LEU A 26 22.77 -23.48 -21.39
N LEU A 27 23.63 -23.72 -22.40
CA LEU A 27 23.43 -23.20 -23.75
C LEU A 27 22.14 -23.72 -24.37
N ARG A 28 21.87 -25.02 -24.19
CA ARG A 28 20.62 -25.65 -24.69
C ARG A 28 19.40 -25.05 -23.98
N ALA A 29 19.45 -24.91 -22.67
CA ALA A 29 18.36 -24.30 -21.89
C ALA A 29 18.11 -22.84 -22.27
N PHE A 30 19.17 -22.05 -22.58
CA PHE A 30 19.04 -20.70 -23.13
C PHE A 30 18.43 -20.70 -24.53
N GLY A 31 18.86 -21.62 -25.40
CA GLY A 31 18.28 -21.79 -26.72
C GLY A 31 16.79 -22.10 -26.69
N ASP A 32 16.30 -22.81 -25.67
CA ASP A 32 14.89 -23.10 -25.45
C ASP A 32 14.12 -21.93 -24.81
N LEU A 33 14.79 -21.11 -23.98
CA LEU A 33 14.18 -19.98 -23.26
C LEU A 33 13.88 -18.79 -24.20
N LEU A 34 14.87 -18.37 -24.99
CA LEU A 34 14.78 -17.17 -25.82
C LEU A 34 13.56 -17.16 -26.76
N PRO A 35 13.28 -18.23 -27.56
CA PRO A 35 12.09 -18.26 -28.41
C PRO A 35 10.78 -18.20 -27.65
N LYS A 36 10.75 -18.69 -26.38
CA LYS A 36 9.55 -18.63 -25.55
C LYS A 36 9.30 -17.22 -25.02
N LEU A 37 10.36 -16.52 -24.61
CA LEU A 37 10.27 -15.11 -24.20
C LEU A 37 9.91 -14.21 -25.40
N GLU A 38 10.53 -14.44 -26.55
CA GLU A 38 10.20 -13.72 -27.77
C GLU A 38 8.74 -13.93 -28.19
N ARG A 39 8.22 -15.16 -28.07
CA ARG A 39 6.81 -15.44 -28.31
C ARG A 39 5.89 -14.79 -27.28
N ALA A 40 6.30 -14.71 -26.02
CA ALA A 40 5.54 -14.06 -24.96
C ALA A 40 5.45 -12.53 -25.16
N TYR A 41 6.54 -11.89 -25.57
CA TYR A 41 6.64 -10.42 -25.65
C TYR A 41 6.81 -9.88 -27.08
N GLY A 42 6.79 -10.74 -28.10
CA GLY A 42 7.01 -10.34 -29.48
C GLY A 42 5.90 -9.48 -30.09
N GLN A 43 4.76 -9.40 -29.42
CA GLN A 43 3.67 -8.49 -29.78
C GLN A 43 3.30 -7.62 -28.59
N PRO A 44 2.98 -6.32 -28.82
CA PRO A 44 2.49 -5.46 -27.74
C PRO A 44 1.15 -6.00 -27.22
N ALA A 45 1.01 -5.98 -25.89
CA ALA A 45 -0.23 -6.35 -25.23
C ALA A 45 -1.37 -5.41 -25.66
N ARG A 46 -2.55 -5.96 -25.94
CA ARG A 46 -3.73 -5.19 -26.38
C ARG A 46 -4.46 -4.57 -25.19
N ASP A 47 -4.43 -5.26 -24.06
CA ASP A 47 -5.05 -4.85 -22.82
C ASP A 47 -4.31 -5.45 -21.61
N ALA A 48 -4.79 -5.14 -20.41
CA ALA A 48 -4.18 -5.62 -19.17
C ALA A 48 -4.29 -7.14 -18.96
N ALA A 49 -5.29 -7.81 -19.54
CA ALA A 49 -5.43 -9.26 -19.48
C ALA A 49 -4.40 -9.94 -20.38
N ASP A 50 -4.21 -9.41 -21.60
CA ASP A 50 -3.21 -9.88 -22.55
C ASP A 50 -1.79 -9.70 -21.97
N GLU A 51 -1.51 -8.57 -21.31
CA GLU A 51 -0.24 -8.30 -20.60
C GLU A 51 0.01 -9.32 -19.48
N ARG A 52 -0.99 -9.63 -18.65
CA ARG A 52 -0.87 -10.65 -17.60
C ARG A 52 -0.64 -12.04 -18.16
N SER A 53 -1.32 -12.39 -19.25
CA SER A 53 -1.14 -13.65 -19.97
C SER A 53 0.28 -13.79 -20.51
N GLN A 54 0.82 -12.73 -21.13
CA GLN A 54 2.22 -12.67 -21.58
C GLN A 54 3.20 -12.88 -20.42
N HIS A 55 2.97 -12.21 -19.30
CA HIS A 55 3.77 -12.39 -18.09
C HIS A 55 3.68 -13.83 -17.54
N ALA A 56 2.50 -14.45 -17.51
CA ALA A 56 2.34 -15.82 -17.05
C ALA A 56 3.14 -16.81 -17.91
N VAL A 57 3.08 -16.65 -19.24
CA VAL A 57 3.85 -17.48 -20.20
C VAL A 57 5.35 -17.31 -20.00
N ALA A 58 5.83 -16.06 -19.82
CA ALA A 58 7.23 -15.77 -19.56
C ALA A 58 7.70 -16.38 -18.23
N GLN A 59 6.92 -16.30 -17.16
CA GLN A 59 7.22 -16.91 -15.86
C GLN A 59 7.37 -18.44 -15.95
N LEU A 60 6.50 -19.10 -16.72
CA LEU A 60 6.59 -20.53 -16.95
C LEU A 60 7.85 -20.90 -17.76
N ALA A 61 8.23 -20.10 -18.75
CA ALA A 61 9.44 -20.30 -19.52
C ALA A 61 10.69 -20.19 -18.64
N VAL A 62 10.75 -19.18 -17.76
CA VAL A 62 11.83 -19.03 -16.75
C VAL A 62 11.86 -20.21 -15.77
N ALA A 63 10.71 -20.67 -15.28
CA ALA A 63 10.63 -21.83 -14.39
C ALA A 63 11.20 -23.10 -15.05
N GLN A 64 10.88 -23.33 -16.33
CA GLN A 64 11.42 -24.45 -17.10
C GLN A 64 12.92 -24.35 -17.28
N PHE A 65 13.43 -23.17 -17.64
CA PHE A 65 14.86 -22.91 -17.75
C PHE A 65 15.61 -23.23 -16.45
N LEU A 66 15.11 -22.74 -15.29
CA LEU A 66 15.74 -23.00 -13.99
C LEU A 66 15.78 -24.50 -13.66
N LYS A 67 14.73 -25.24 -13.98
CA LYS A 67 14.69 -26.70 -13.80
C LYS A 67 15.68 -27.46 -14.70
N GLN A 68 15.92 -26.97 -15.91
CA GLN A 68 16.88 -27.58 -16.85
C GLN A 68 18.33 -27.31 -16.45
N VAL A 69 18.62 -26.10 -15.93
CA VAL A 69 20.01 -25.69 -15.61
C VAL A 69 20.52 -26.38 -14.36
N ARG A 70 19.76 -26.34 -13.26
CA ARG A 70 20.14 -26.95 -11.97
C ARG A 70 18.89 -27.41 -11.21
N PRO A 71 18.35 -28.59 -11.55
CA PRO A 71 17.11 -29.08 -10.95
C PRO A 71 17.17 -29.18 -9.43
N ASP A 72 18.28 -29.69 -8.87
CA ASP A 72 18.38 -29.90 -7.43
C ASP A 72 18.50 -28.61 -6.61
N TYR A 73 19.09 -27.58 -7.18
CA TYR A 73 19.35 -26.32 -6.49
C TYR A 73 18.30 -25.25 -6.78
N LEU A 74 17.83 -25.19 -8.02
CA LEU A 74 16.91 -24.13 -8.49
C LEU A 74 15.43 -24.54 -8.48
N ALA A 75 15.11 -25.80 -8.13
CA ALA A 75 13.73 -26.26 -8.06
C ALA A 75 12.82 -25.42 -7.12
N PRO A 76 13.25 -25.01 -5.92
CA PRO A 76 12.42 -24.16 -5.06
C PRO A 76 12.13 -22.79 -5.70
N ILE A 77 13.11 -22.21 -6.40
CA ILE A 77 12.97 -20.93 -7.10
C ILE A 77 12.03 -21.11 -8.30
N ALA A 78 12.26 -22.14 -9.12
CA ALA A 78 11.40 -22.47 -10.26
C ALA A 78 9.93 -22.66 -9.83
N HIS A 79 9.70 -23.27 -8.67
CA HIS A 79 8.36 -23.44 -8.12
C HIS A 79 7.66 -22.11 -7.80
N GLN A 80 8.38 -21.08 -7.34
CA GLN A 80 7.81 -19.75 -7.11
C GLN A 80 7.36 -19.11 -8.44
N PHE A 81 8.12 -19.24 -9.51
CA PHE A 81 7.71 -18.75 -10.83
C PHE A 81 6.46 -19.46 -11.36
N VAL A 82 6.33 -20.77 -11.13
CA VAL A 82 5.11 -21.52 -11.48
C VAL A 82 3.91 -21.02 -10.69
N LYS A 83 4.06 -20.80 -9.37
CA LYS A 83 2.99 -20.25 -8.53
C LYS A 83 2.57 -18.85 -8.98
N LEU A 84 3.54 -18.02 -9.36
CA LEU A 84 3.23 -16.67 -9.85
C LEU A 84 2.48 -16.71 -11.18
N ALA A 85 2.89 -17.58 -12.11
CA ALA A 85 2.20 -17.76 -13.37
C ALA A 85 0.76 -18.27 -13.19
N GLN A 86 0.55 -19.22 -12.28
CA GLN A 86 -0.79 -19.69 -11.92
C GLN A 86 -1.64 -18.57 -11.33
N ALA A 87 -1.06 -17.79 -10.42
CA ALA A 87 -1.75 -16.67 -9.79
C ALA A 87 -2.18 -15.59 -10.81
N LEU A 88 -1.34 -15.30 -11.82
CA LEU A 88 -1.70 -14.39 -12.91
C LEU A 88 -2.86 -14.94 -13.76
N ASN A 89 -2.81 -16.23 -14.08
CA ASN A 89 -3.89 -16.89 -14.82
C ASN A 89 -5.21 -16.95 -14.03
N ASP A 90 -5.13 -17.18 -12.72
CA ASP A 90 -6.30 -17.19 -11.84
C ASP A 90 -6.96 -15.81 -11.78
N LEU A 91 -6.16 -14.72 -11.78
CA LEU A 91 -6.68 -13.35 -11.86
C LEU A 91 -7.44 -13.08 -13.17
N ASP A 92 -6.95 -13.59 -14.30
CA ASP A 92 -7.63 -13.46 -15.59
C ASP A 92 -8.96 -14.21 -15.62
N ASN A 93 -9.06 -15.29 -14.86
CA ASN A 93 -10.30 -16.04 -14.67
C ASN A 93 -11.21 -15.44 -13.56
N GLY A 94 -10.87 -14.26 -13.03
CA GLY A 94 -11.63 -13.59 -11.96
C GLY A 94 -11.52 -14.26 -10.59
N ILE A 95 -10.59 -15.19 -10.43
CA ILE A 95 -10.34 -15.88 -9.17
C ILE A 95 -9.46 -14.99 -8.28
N ARG A 96 -9.92 -14.73 -7.05
CA ARG A 96 -9.15 -13.96 -6.07
C ARG A 96 -7.96 -14.77 -5.58
N VAL A 97 -6.75 -14.28 -5.83
CA VAL A 97 -5.51 -14.99 -5.51
C VAL A 97 -4.87 -14.42 -4.26
N PRO A 98 -4.75 -15.20 -3.15
CA PRO A 98 -4.21 -14.70 -1.88
C PRO A 98 -2.79 -14.16 -1.95
N ILE A 99 -1.95 -14.59 -2.90
CA ILE A 99 -0.58 -14.11 -3.07
C ILE A 99 -0.54 -12.63 -3.45
N PHE A 100 -1.55 -12.13 -4.17
CA PHE A 100 -1.69 -10.71 -4.49
C PHE A 100 -2.40 -9.94 -3.37
N ASP A 101 -3.25 -10.60 -2.59
CA ASP A 101 -3.85 -10.03 -1.38
C ASP A 101 -2.82 -9.81 -0.25
N LEU A 102 -1.77 -10.64 -0.19
CA LEU A 102 -0.70 -10.54 0.82
C LEU A 102 0.33 -9.45 0.48
N ALA A 103 0.51 -9.12 -0.79
CA ALA A 103 1.39 -8.02 -1.22
C ALA A 103 0.78 -6.63 -0.89
N GLN A 104 -0.51 -6.55 -0.74
CA GLN A 104 -1.14 -5.46 -0.02
C GLN A 104 -0.90 -5.69 1.50
N LYS A 105 0.29 -5.36 2.00
CA LYS A 105 0.35 -4.67 3.29
C LYS A 105 -0.74 -3.62 3.15
N ARG A 106 -1.90 -3.84 3.79
CA ARG A 106 -3.05 -2.96 3.71
C ARG A 106 -2.56 -1.54 3.95
N SER A 107 -2.16 -0.86 2.89
CA SER A 107 -2.12 0.58 2.93
C SER A 107 -3.58 0.92 3.18
N ASP A 108 -3.84 1.61 4.26
CA ASP A 108 -5.20 2.07 4.52
C ASP A 108 -5.75 2.65 3.21
N PRO A 109 -7.02 2.41 2.87
CA PRO A 109 -7.62 2.94 1.66
C PRO A 109 -7.29 4.42 1.50
N THR A 110 -7.12 4.91 0.29
CA THR A 110 -6.80 6.33 0.04
C THR A 110 -7.76 7.26 0.77
N VAL A 111 -9.04 6.87 0.89
CA VAL A 111 -10.08 7.60 1.65
C VAL A 111 -9.71 7.75 3.13
N VAL A 112 -9.16 6.72 3.76
CA VAL A 112 -8.71 6.80 5.18
C VAL A 112 -7.53 7.77 5.32
N TRP A 113 -6.60 7.76 4.36
CA TRP A 113 -5.49 8.70 4.35
C TRP A 113 -5.94 10.14 4.10
N LEU A 114 -6.95 10.36 3.24
CA LEU A 114 -7.56 11.67 3.02
C LEU A 114 -8.27 12.18 4.28
N ALA A 115 -9.03 11.33 4.96
CA ALA A 115 -9.68 11.68 6.22
C ALA A 115 -8.64 12.07 7.30
N ARG A 116 -7.53 11.31 7.40
CA ARG A 116 -6.41 11.66 8.30
C ARG A 116 -5.76 13.00 7.91
N ALA A 117 -5.64 13.30 6.62
CA ALA A 117 -5.12 14.59 6.15
C ALA A 117 -6.05 15.75 6.58
N CYS A 118 -7.36 15.61 6.42
CA CYS A 118 -8.36 16.58 6.90
C CYS A 118 -8.24 16.82 8.40
N VAL A 119 -8.14 15.74 9.19
CA VAL A 119 -7.95 15.84 10.65
C VAL A 119 -6.65 16.56 11.00
N ALA A 120 -5.55 16.27 10.33
CA ALA A 120 -4.26 16.90 10.59
C ALA A 120 -4.31 18.41 10.27
N VAL A 121 -4.95 18.81 9.18
CA VAL A 121 -5.14 20.24 8.85
C VAL A 121 -6.08 20.93 9.84
N ALA A 122 -7.19 20.30 10.22
CA ALA A 122 -8.10 20.85 11.23
C ALA A 122 -7.41 21.12 12.57
N VAL A 123 -6.54 20.21 13.03
CA VAL A 123 -5.72 20.41 14.23
C VAL A 123 -4.78 21.62 14.08
N GLU A 124 -4.19 21.79 12.90
CA GLU A 124 -3.29 22.92 12.64
C GLU A 124 -4.08 24.24 12.62
N ILE A 125 -5.27 24.30 12.02
CA ILE A 125 -6.17 25.44 12.06
C ILE A 125 -6.54 25.78 13.51
N MET A 126 -6.99 24.81 14.32
CA MET A 126 -7.35 25.03 15.72
C MET A 126 -6.18 25.53 16.57
N ARG A 127 -4.95 25.11 16.25
CA ARG A 127 -3.74 25.63 16.88
C ARG A 127 -3.52 27.11 16.55
N GLN A 128 -3.77 27.53 15.30
CA GLN A 128 -3.62 28.92 14.83
C GLN A 128 -4.69 29.84 15.42
N CYS A 129 -5.92 29.35 15.62
CA CYS A 129 -7.01 30.13 16.25
C CYS A 129 -6.76 30.44 17.75
N GLY A 130 -5.65 30.03 18.33
CA GLY A 130 -5.34 30.28 19.73
C GLY A 130 -6.14 29.46 20.76
N HIS A 131 -7.03 28.54 20.30
CA HIS A 131 -7.78 27.65 21.20
C HIS A 131 -6.88 26.67 21.93
N SER A 132 -5.63 26.51 21.49
CA SER A 132 -4.64 25.71 22.22
C SER A 132 -3.21 26.19 21.94
N ARG A 133 -2.42 26.34 23.00
CA ARG A 133 -1.00 26.70 22.91
C ARG A 133 -0.09 25.57 22.46
N GLY A 134 -0.61 24.51 21.80
CA GLY A 134 0.19 23.38 21.32
C GLY A 134 -0.62 22.36 20.55
N ARG A 135 0.06 21.61 19.67
CA ARG A 135 -0.54 20.57 18.84
C ARG A 135 -1.23 19.49 19.66
N GLU A 136 -0.65 19.10 20.80
CA GLU A 136 -1.22 18.09 21.70
C GLU A 136 -2.57 18.51 22.27
N ARG A 137 -2.70 19.79 22.71
CA ARG A 137 -3.97 20.31 23.22
C ARG A 137 -5.03 20.39 22.14
N ALA A 138 -4.65 20.80 20.92
CA ALA A 138 -5.57 20.81 19.80
C ALA A 138 -6.01 19.38 19.43
N ALA A 139 -5.09 18.42 19.36
CA ALA A 139 -5.41 17.01 19.12
C ALA A 139 -6.35 16.44 20.18
N LYS A 140 -6.15 16.78 21.45
CA LYS A 140 -7.02 16.36 22.55
C LYS A 140 -8.43 16.95 22.45
N LEU A 141 -8.55 18.22 22.04
CA LEU A 141 -9.85 18.86 21.80
C LEU A 141 -10.60 18.17 20.65
N VAL A 142 -9.91 17.90 19.54
CA VAL A 142 -10.48 17.17 18.41
C VAL A 142 -10.92 15.76 18.81
N ALA A 143 -10.08 15.01 19.52
CA ALA A 143 -10.41 13.68 20.01
C ALA A 143 -11.64 13.66 20.92
N LYS A 144 -11.79 14.69 21.76
CA LYS A 144 -12.92 14.82 22.68
C LYS A 144 -14.21 15.23 21.95
N LYS A 145 -14.14 16.19 21.00
CA LYS A 145 -15.30 16.67 20.24
C LYS A 145 -15.81 15.63 19.22
N HIS A 146 -14.92 14.82 18.67
CA HIS A 146 -15.22 13.92 17.53
C HIS A 146 -14.79 12.47 17.82
N PRO A 147 -15.43 11.75 18.75
CA PRO A 147 -15.08 10.36 19.09
C PRO A 147 -15.25 9.40 17.88
N GLY A 148 -16.11 9.73 16.92
CA GLY A 148 -16.29 8.95 15.69
C GLY A 148 -15.04 8.79 14.83
N LEU A 149 -14.02 9.64 15.02
CA LEU A 149 -12.70 9.52 14.38
C LEU A 149 -11.92 8.27 14.83
N GLU A 150 -12.38 7.56 15.88
CA GLU A 150 -11.78 6.28 16.30
C GLU A 150 -11.77 5.26 15.17
N GLN A 151 -12.75 5.31 14.29
CA GLN A 151 -12.84 4.44 13.11
C GLN A 151 -11.59 4.56 12.21
N LEU A 152 -10.92 5.73 12.17
CA LEU A 152 -9.67 5.94 11.45
C LEU A 152 -8.46 5.19 12.05
N ILE A 153 -8.56 4.74 13.29
CA ILE A 153 -7.48 4.01 13.98
C ILE A 153 -7.61 2.51 13.77
N THR A 154 -8.85 2.00 13.67
CA THR A 154 -9.15 0.56 13.81
C THR A 154 -8.82 -0.28 12.59
N GLU A 155 -8.62 0.30 11.41
CA GLU A 155 -8.33 -0.47 10.21
C GLU A 155 -6.87 -1.00 10.13
N SER A 156 -5.94 -0.47 10.92
CA SER A 156 -4.53 -0.87 10.83
C SER A 156 -4.11 -2.05 11.72
N GLY A 157 -4.96 -2.72 12.48
CA GLY A 157 -4.43 -3.86 13.23
C GLY A 157 -5.19 -4.46 14.39
N SER A 158 -6.46 -4.19 14.62
CA SER A 158 -7.14 -4.74 15.79
C SER A 158 -8.57 -5.22 15.55
N ARG A 159 -8.71 -6.31 14.77
CA ARG A 159 -9.94 -7.16 14.81
C ARG A 159 -9.97 -8.10 16.03
N ARG A 160 -9.15 -7.86 17.06
CA ARG A 160 -9.15 -8.68 18.28
C ARG A 160 -9.73 -7.89 19.45
N ARG A 161 -10.90 -8.35 19.93
CA ARG A 161 -11.60 -8.00 21.18
C ARG A 161 -12.66 -6.89 21.11
N SER A 162 -13.79 -7.19 20.46
CA SER A 162 -15.02 -6.43 20.75
C SER A 162 -16.01 -7.13 21.70
N ASP A 163 -15.75 -8.37 22.13
CA ASP A 163 -16.83 -9.18 22.76
C ASP A 163 -16.82 -9.25 24.29
N SER A 164 -16.02 -8.46 25.01
CA SER A 164 -15.94 -8.61 26.48
C SER A 164 -16.03 -7.32 27.32
N LEU A 165 -16.47 -6.17 26.77
CA LEU A 165 -16.34 -4.87 27.47
C LEU A 165 -17.65 -4.09 27.66
N SER A 166 -18.69 -4.74 28.20
CA SER A 166 -19.93 -4.02 28.55
C SER A 166 -19.98 -3.43 29.97
N ARG A 167 -18.90 -3.37 30.73
CA ARG A 167 -18.96 -3.00 32.17
C ARG A 167 -17.98 -1.95 32.68
N ARG A 168 -17.41 -1.04 31.85
CA ARG A 168 -16.64 0.11 32.37
C ARG A 168 -16.67 1.30 31.39
N SER A 169 -17.81 2.01 31.30
CA SER A 169 -17.97 3.06 30.30
C SER A 169 -16.96 4.22 30.42
N ASP A 170 -16.74 4.79 31.60
CA ASP A 170 -15.90 5.98 31.78
C ASP A 170 -14.39 5.73 31.60
N SER A 171 -13.92 4.54 31.98
CA SER A 171 -12.52 4.16 31.78
C SER A 171 -12.22 3.84 30.32
N LEU A 172 -13.21 3.29 29.61
CA LEU A 172 -13.10 2.96 28.19
C LEU A 172 -13.06 4.23 27.33
N GLU A 173 -13.95 5.18 27.60
CA GLU A 173 -14.02 6.46 26.90
C GLU A 173 -12.71 7.24 27.03
N LYS A 174 -12.16 7.34 28.24
CA LYS A 174 -10.84 7.97 28.47
C LYS A 174 -9.71 7.25 27.72
N ALA A 175 -9.76 5.92 27.64
CA ALA A 175 -8.76 5.14 26.92
C ALA A 175 -8.86 5.36 25.40
N ILE A 176 -10.08 5.45 24.87
CA ILE A 176 -10.35 5.75 23.45
C ILE A 176 -9.84 7.14 23.10
N ILE A 177 -10.20 8.16 23.88
CA ILE A 177 -9.75 9.55 23.68
C ILE A 177 -8.22 9.63 23.69
N SER A 178 -7.56 9.01 24.67
CA SER A 178 -6.09 9.02 24.76
C SER A 178 -5.42 8.28 23.58
N ARG A 179 -6.04 7.23 23.06
CA ARG A 179 -5.56 6.51 21.88
C ARG A 179 -5.74 7.36 20.63
N LEU A 180 -6.88 8.01 20.48
CA LEU A 180 -7.20 8.89 19.37
C LEU A 180 -6.28 10.11 19.35
N GLU A 181 -6.04 10.76 20.51
CA GLU A 181 -5.10 11.86 20.66
C GLU A 181 -3.70 11.51 20.14
N ARG A 182 -3.15 10.37 20.56
CA ARG A 182 -1.84 9.90 20.09
C ARG A 182 -1.81 9.62 18.59
N ALA A 183 -2.87 9.04 18.05
CA ALA A 183 -2.99 8.79 16.62
C ALA A 183 -3.02 10.10 15.83
N ILE A 184 -3.81 11.08 16.26
CA ILE A 184 -3.90 12.40 15.63
C ILE A 184 -2.53 13.11 15.63
N ILE A 185 -1.82 13.09 16.76
CA ILE A 185 -0.47 13.67 16.86
C ILE A 185 0.46 13.01 15.84
N SER A 186 0.46 11.68 15.79
CA SER A 186 1.26 10.93 14.82
C SER A 186 0.91 11.27 13.36
N TRP A 187 -0.38 11.45 13.03
CA TRP A 187 -0.79 11.87 11.69
C TRP A 187 -0.26 13.27 11.37
N CYS A 188 -0.42 14.24 12.29
CA CYS A 188 0.12 15.59 12.11
C CYS A 188 1.63 15.60 11.88
N GLU A 189 2.39 14.78 12.62
CA GLU A 189 3.83 14.64 12.45
C GLU A 189 4.21 14.02 11.12
N ASN A 190 3.54 12.95 10.73
CA ASN A 190 3.82 12.25 9.49
C ASN A 190 3.50 13.12 8.26
N PHE A 191 2.39 13.84 8.25
CA PHE A 191 2.05 14.78 7.18
C PHE A 191 3.01 15.96 7.14
N SER A 192 3.29 16.61 8.27
CA SER A 192 4.20 17.77 8.32
C SER A 192 5.64 17.43 7.96
N SER A 193 6.08 16.19 8.15
CA SER A 193 7.43 15.71 7.81
C SER A 193 7.51 14.99 6.46
N HIS A 194 6.44 14.98 5.66
CA HIS A 194 6.34 14.28 4.38
C HIS A 194 6.70 12.78 4.44
N LYS A 195 6.46 12.12 5.57
CA LYS A 195 6.69 10.68 5.76
C LYS A 195 5.54 9.80 5.28
N ILE A 196 4.51 10.40 4.69
CA ILE A 196 3.33 9.70 4.17
C ILE A 196 3.66 9.05 2.82
N ARG A 197 3.38 7.74 2.71
CA ARG A 197 3.57 6.99 1.46
C ARG A 197 2.46 7.21 0.44
N ASN A 198 1.31 7.71 0.87
CA ASN A 198 0.18 8.01 -0.02
C ASN A 198 0.36 9.42 -0.59
N GLU A 199 0.88 9.51 -1.82
CA GLU A 199 1.18 10.77 -2.49
C GLU A 199 -0.06 11.64 -2.71
N VAL A 200 -1.23 11.03 -2.97
CA VAL A 200 -2.50 11.75 -3.16
C VAL A 200 -2.91 12.45 -1.87
N ALA A 201 -2.87 11.74 -0.74
CA ALA A 201 -3.21 12.32 0.56
C ALA A 201 -2.19 13.37 1.00
N ALA A 202 -0.91 13.19 0.71
CA ALA A 202 0.12 14.21 0.96
C ALA A 202 -0.14 15.47 0.15
N GLY A 203 -0.43 15.35 -1.16
CA GLY A 203 -0.78 16.47 -2.02
C GLY A 203 -2.04 17.21 -1.58
N VAL A 204 -3.08 16.48 -1.14
CA VAL A 204 -4.30 17.09 -0.58
C VAL A 204 -4.01 17.84 0.72
N TYR A 205 -3.20 17.25 1.62
CA TYR A 205 -2.77 17.90 2.86
C TYR A 205 -2.08 19.25 2.57
N ASP A 206 -1.13 19.29 1.64
CA ASP A 206 -0.41 20.52 1.30
C ASP A 206 -1.33 21.59 0.73
N LYS A 207 -2.28 21.22 -0.15
CA LYS A 207 -3.31 22.14 -0.69
C LYS A 207 -4.22 22.69 0.41
N LEU A 208 -4.72 21.83 1.29
CA LEU A 208 -5.58 22.22 2.41
C LEU A 208 -4.83 23.12 3.40
N LYS A 209 -3.57 22.84 3.67
CA LYS A 209 -2.71 23.67 4.53
C LYS A 209 -2.47 25.07 3.92
N ALA A 210 -2.20 25.14 2.62
CA ALA A 210 -2.06 26.40 1.92
C ALA A 210 -3.36 27.21 1.94
N TRP A 211 -4.50 26.54 1.70
CA TRP A 211 -5.82 27.16 1.80
C TRP A 211 -6.09 27.68 3.23
N ALA A 212 -5.82 26.88 4.25
CA ALA A 212 -6.00 27.26 5.65
C ALA A 212 -5.18 28.49 6.05
N SER A 213 -4.01 28.68 5.45
CA SER A 213 -3.15 29.83 5.71
C SER A 213 -3.74 31.16 5.19
N ASN A 214 -4.72 31.09 4.28
CA ASN A 214 -5.40 32.26 3.70
C ASN A 214 -6.75 32.57 4.41
N LEU A 215 -7.15 31.79 5.41
CA LEU A 215 -8.40 32.00 6.14
C LEU A 215 -8.26 33.11 7.17
N ASN A 216 -9.34 33.89 7.34
CA ASN A 216 -9.48 34.83 8.45
C ASN A 216 -9.84 34.11 9.73
N SER A 217 -9.53 34.70 10.91
CA SER A 217 -9.80 34.09 12.21
C SER A 217 -11.24 33.59 12.37
N ASP A 218 -12.22 34.34 11.86
CA ASP A 218 -13.65 34.03 11.98
C ASP A 218 -14.04 32.80 11.11
N GLN A 219 -13.30 32.54 10.04
CA GLN A 219 -13.52 31.41 9.13
C GLN A 219 -12.82 30.13 9.60
N MET A 220 -11.75 30.26 10.37
CA MET A 220 -10.91 29.12 10.76
C MET A 220 -11.65 28.05 11.56
N GLU A 221 -12.47 28.46 12.54
CA GLU A 221 -13.21 27.49 13.38
C GLU A 221 -14.23 26.71 12.56
N SER A 222 -15.01 27.39 11.72
CA SER A 222 -15.96 26.76 10.79
C SER A 222 -15.26 25.82 9.81
N ALA A 223 -14.11 26.23 9.29
CA ALA A 223 -13.29 25.42 8.38
C ALA A 223 -12.77 24.13 9.03
N ALA A 224 -12.28 24.22 10.28
CA ALA A 224 -11.84 23.06 11.04
C ALA A 224 -12.99 22.06 11.28
N ASP A 225 -14.17 22.57 11.69
CA ASP A 225 -15.34 21.73 11.91
C ASP A 225 -15.84 21.07 10.60
N GLN A 226 -15.82 21.78 9.47
CA GLN A 226 -16.15 21.20 8.16
C GLN A 226 -15.20 20.07 7.76
N LEU A 227 -13.90 20.25 7.93
CA LEU A 227 -12.90 19.20 7.65
C LEU A 227 -13.11 17.98 8.53
N LEU A 228 -13.40 18.15 9.81
CA LEU A 228 -13.64 17.05 10.75
C LEU A 228 -14.93 16.30 10.46
N GLN A 229 -16.02 17.01 10.17
CA GLN A 229 -17.29 16.42 9.78
C GLN A 229 -17.18 15.68 8.44
N GLY A 230 -16.49 16.26 7.45
CA GLY A 230 -16.20 15.63 6.19
C GLY A 230 -15.40 14.33 6.36
N ALA A 231 -14.38 14.34 7.20
CA ALA A 231 -13.57 13.16 7.50
C ALA A 231 -14.39 12.01 8.09
N ILE A 232 -15.37 12.31 8.97
CA ILE A 232 -16.27 11.32 9.57
C ILE A 232 -17.28 10.80 8.53
N ALA A 233 -17.87 11.68 7.74
CA ALA A 233 -18.87 11.33 6.72
C ALA A 233 -18.26 10.45 5.62
N ASP A 234 -17.00 10.68 5.23
CA ASP A 234 -16.29 9.91 4.23
C ASP A 234 -16.07 8.45 4.63
N LEU A 235 -15.86 8.19 5.92
CA LEU A 235 -15.72 6.84 6.43
C LEU A 235 -17.02 6.05 6.40
N SER A 236 -18.14 6.74 6.48
CA SER A 236 -19.46 6.12 6.59
C SER A 236 -20.12 5.85 5.22
N ASN A 237 -19.56 6.38 4.12
CA ASN A 237 -20.18 6.30 2.80
C ASN A 237 -19.37 5.48 1.78
N PRO A 238 -19.74 4.21 1.50
CA PRO A 238 -19.05 3.35 0.55
C PRO A 238 -19.13 3.84 -0.92
N GLN A 239 -20.08 4.72 -1.27
CA GLN A 239 -20.20 5.26 -2.63
C GLN A 239 -19.13 6.30 -2.99
N ARG A 240 -18.39 6.82 -2.02
CA ARG A 240 -17.27 7.75 -2.26
C ARG A 240 -16.01 7.12 -2.82
N ASN A 241 -15.93 5.80 -2.86
CA ASN A 241 -14.84 5.08 -3.51
C ASN A 241 -14.80 5.24 -5.05
N SER A 242 -15.76 5.97 -5.64
CA SER A 242 -15.83 6.18 -7.09
C SER A 242 -14.91 7.30 -7.61
N ILE A 243 -14.42 8.18 -6.73
CA ILE A 243 -13.50 9.24 -7.17
C ILE A 243 -12.09 8.65 -7.36
N THR A 244 -11.51 8.90 -8.51
CA THR A 244 -10.19 8.38 -8.82
C THR A 244 -9.09 9.20 -8.14
N SER A 245 -7.94 8.57 -7.87
CA SER A 245 -6.75 9.26 -7.36
C SER A 245 -6.30 10.40 -8.27
N ALA A 246 -6.52 10.27 -9.58
CA ALA A 246 -6.18 11.31 -10.56
C ALA A 246 -7.11 12.54 -10.47
N GLU A 247 -8.40 12.33 -10.20
CA GLU A 247 -9.36 13.42 -9.99
C GLU A 247 -9.04 14.17 -8.69
N LEU A 248 -8.80 13.44 -7.59
CA LEU A 248 -8.38 14.04 -6.32
C LEU A 248 -7.09 14.87 -6.44
N ALA A 249 -6.12 14.36 -7.19
CA ALA A 249 -4.86 15.07 -7.41
C ALA A 249 -5.04 16.40 -8.19
N ARG A 250 -6.09 16.52 -9.01
CA ARG A 250 -6.40 17.73 -9.81
C ARG A 250 -7.24 18.76 -9.07
N MET A 251 -8.03 18.36 -8.08
CA MET A 251 -8.90 19.26 -7.32
C MET A 251 -8.10 20.36 -6.61
N THR A 252 -8.67 21.57 -6.59
CA THR A 252 -8.25 22.62 -5.67
C THR A 252 -8.71 22.29 -4.24
N ALA A 253 -8.24 23.08 -3.25
CA ALA A 253 -8.67 22.91 -1.87
C ALA A 253 -10.18 23.20 -1.72
N GLU A 254 -10.68 24.27 -2.38
CA GLU A 254 -12.08 24.66 -2.35
C GLU A 254 -12.99 23.60 -3.00
N GLU A 255 -12.58 23.06 -4.15
CA GLU A 255 -13.31 21.97 -4.82
C GLU A 255 -13.36 20.72 -3.94
N PHE A 256 -12.26 20.39 -3.27
CA PHE A 256 -12.20 19.26 -2.35
C PHE A 256 -13.12 19.46 -1.13
N ILE A 257 -13.10 20.67 -0.53
CA ILE A 257 -13.99 21.00 0.59
C ILE A 257 -15.44 21.02 0.15
N GLY A 258 -15.75 21.58 -1.03
CA GLY A 258 -17.09 21.53 -1.61
C GLY A 258 -17.54 20.09 -1.91
N TRP A 259 -16.64 19.20 -2.27
CA TRP A 259 -16.93 17.79 -2.43
C TRP A 259 -17.21 17.10 -1.07
N LEU A 260 -16.43 17.39 -0.02
CA LEU A 260 -16.68 16.92 1.35
C LEU A 260 -18.07 17.37 1.85
N GLY A 261 -18.45 18.63 1.61
CA GLY A 261 -19.73 19.19 2.10
C GLY A 261 -20.96 18.64 1.41
N ARG A 262 -20.90 18.25 0.12
CA ARG A 262 -22.05 17.71 -0.65
C ARG A 262 -22.55 16.36 -0.20
N SER A 263 -21.89 15.72 0.71
CA SER A 263 -22.24 14.37 1.22
C SER A 263 -22.91 14.40 2.58
N MET A 264 -23.27 15.56 3.08
CA MET A 264 -24.07 15.66 4.28
C MET A 264 -25.54 15.42 3.89
N PRO A 265 -26.21 14.36 4.41
CA PRO A 265 -27.66 14.32 4.37
C PRO A 265 -28.18 15.54 5.16
N GLY A 266 -29.00 16.39 4.50
CA GLY A 266 -29.71 17.48 5.15
C GLY A 266 -30.74 16.97 6.17
#